data_e76304d4cb4887ed69b6479e4de05184
#
_entry.id   e76304d4cb4887ed69b6479e4de05184
#
_cell.length_a   1.000
_cell.length_b   1.000
_cell.length_c   1.000
_cell.angle_alpha   90.00
_cell.angle_beta   90.00
_cell.angle_gamma   90.00
#
_symmetry.space_group_name_H-M   'P 1'
#
loop_
_entity.id
_entity.type
_entity.pdbx_description
1 polymer ?
#
loop_
_entity_poly.entity_id
_entity_poly.type
_entity_poly.pdbx_seq_one_letter_code
_entity_poly.pdbx_strand_id
1 'polypeptide(L)'
;MTKQTKLITLIGICLCFCMAQFAFAQSDELYTRDSTYTFSETSGNVSLLRLKKGYLLGDGITFISGKGNFNLSPSLQTLYLVNSTNKNLSSPSSTFVINRARLNVFSNLFDNKVSLSARLNFAANYASATTGNRSFNTVLQEANIEYRPNRTHVFNFGLRADYIDGRETRIEGESIGFIDRSLLSDAFDAIFDFGIRYKGNYRLGGKHLLKPYLSFTTGDGRSALQKNYGGFKYGVRLDYLPFDKFSRGGEFYMDDLYREEKPKLVVGVVYSYNDGATSAKGTNGGRWLYGDANQNILLPSYSKFGADYLFKYNGWYSMGGFVLTKAKVPSNIAGEFRLDGSFSAYTASQTAQQIKDRVLSRLNLGKGFNVQAGYLFPVDWAVGARYSTLNENNVTASFSDYDKSYTFVTTKYLSGHALKIQFELGYSQLKEALKTSTQNGNYYSQLQFTIQL
;
A
#
# COMPACT_ATOMS: atom_id res chain seq x y z
N MET A 1 -13.28 27.88 -24.75
CA MET A 1 -12.02 27.30 -24.20
C MET A 1 -11.04 28.41 -23.91
N THR A 2 -10.73 28.65 -22.66
CA THR A 2 -9.80 29.68 -22.21
C THR A 2 -8.35 29.36 -22.61
N LYS A 3 -7.46 30.37 -22.68
CA LYS A 3 -6.03 30.21 -22.97
C LYS A 3 -5.37 29.12 -22.08
N GLN A 4 -5.81 28.98 -20.83
CA GLN A 4 -5.29 27.98 -19.87
C GLN A 4 -5.74 26.54 -20.17
N THR A 5 -7.00 26.35 -20.61
CA THR A 5 -7.45 25.01 -21.04
C THR A 5 -6.67 24.52 -22.26
N LYS A 6 -6.35 25.43 -23.19
CA LYS A 6 -5.48 25.12 -24.33
C LYS A 6 -4.06 24.79 -23.91
N LEU A 7 -3.53 25.43 -22.85
CA LEU A 7 -2.18 25.17 -22.33
C LEU A 7 -2.10 23.79 -21.65
N ILE A 8 -3.08 23.41 -20.83
CA ILE A 8 -3.12 22.10 -20.16
C ILE A 8 -3.29 20.98 -21.19
N THR A 9 -4.16 21.17 -22.18
CA THR A 9 -4.33 20.21 -23.29
C THR A 9 -3.06 20.14 -24.15
N LEU A 10 -2.39 21.25 -24.40
CA LEU A 10 -1.16 21.29 -25.18
C LEU A 10 0.02 20.63 -24.44
N ILE A 11 0.13 20.86 -23.11
CA ILE A 11 1.14 20.21 -22.27
C ILE A 11 0.89 18.68 -22.21
N GLY A 12 -0.38 18.26 -22.09
CA GLY A 12 -0.74 16.83 -22.15
C GLY A 12 -0.40 16.19 -23.50
N ILE A 13 -0.69 16.87 -24.60
CA ILE A 13 -0.38 16.40 -25.97
C ILE A 13 1.13 16.42 -26.22
N CYS A 14 1.87 17.47 -25.80
CA CYS A 14 3.33 17.51 -25.92
C CYS A 14 4.03 16.45 -25.08
N LEU A 15 3.55 16.16 -23.86
CA LEU A 15 4.06 15.08 -23.03
C LEU A 15 3.80 13.70 -23.67
N CYS A 16 2.62 13.47 -24.26
CA CYS A 16 2.35 12.25 -25.03
C CYS A 16 3.23 12.15 -26.28
N PHE A 17 3.51 13.25 -26.97
CA PHE A 17 4.38 13.26 -28.15
C PHE A 17 5.86 13.07 -27.80
N CYS A 18 6.34 13.67 -26.70
CA CYS A 18 7.68 13.42 -26.18
C CYS A 18 7.86 11.97 -25.74
N MET A 19 6.85 11.38 -25.08
CA MET A 19 6.90 9.96 -24.71
C MET A 19 6.90 9.03 -25.95
N ALA A 20 6.24 9.42 -27.04
CA ALA A 20 6.27 8.67 -28.30
C ALA A 20 7.64 8.71 -28.97
N GLN A 21 8.40 9.82 -28.86
CA GLN A 21 9.74 9.94 -29.45
C GLN A 21 10.80 9.19 -28.65
N PHE A 22 10.67 9.09 -27.32
CA PHE A 22 11.58 8.24 -26.51
C PHE A 22 11.41 6.74 -26.78
N ALA A 23 10.31 6.32 -27.39
CA ALA A 23 10.07 4.92 -27.75
C ALA A 23 10.95 4.42 -28.92
N PHE A 24 11.59 5.29 -29.69
CA PHE A 24 12.42 4.93 -30.84
C PHE A 24 13.93 4.95 -30.57
N ALA A 25 14.38 5.37 -29.39
CA ALA A 25 15.78 5.34 -29.00
C ALA A 25 16.09 4.07 -28.19
N GLN A 26 15.87 2.93 -28.77
CA GLN A 26 16.31 1.66 -28.21
C GLN A 26 17.70 1.36 -28.80
N SER A 27 18.74 1.68 -28.07
CA SER A 27 20.05 1.10 -28.31
C SER A 27 20.22 -0.09 -27.37
N ASP A 28 20.50 -1.25 -27.95
CA ASP A 28 20.78 -2.52 -27.25
C ASP A 28 22.04 -2.48 -26.35
N GLU A 29 22.68 -1.32 -26.20
CA GLU A 29 23.95 -1.16 -25.49
C GLU A 29 23.83 -0.89 -23.97
N LEU A 30 22.64 -0.76 -23.40
CA LEU A 30 22.48 -0.47 -21.96
C LEU A 30 22.58 -1.70 -21.06
N TYR A 31 22.72 -2.90 -21.62
CA TYR A 31 22.59 -4.15 -20.88
C TYR A 31 23.90 -4.90 -20.57
N THR A 32 25.05 -4.38 -20.96
CA THR A 32 26.34 -5.05 -20.68
C THR A 32 27.34 -4.10 -20.07
N ARG A 33 27.21 -3.76 -18.80
CA ARG A 33 28.33 -3.26 -18.02
C ARG A 33 28.74 -4.29 -16.99
N ASP A 34 29.72 -5.09 -17.34
CA ASP A 34 30.46 -5.99 -16.46
C ASP A 34 31.18 -5.14 -15.40
N SER A 35 30.58 -4.94 -14.24
CA SER A 35 31.22 -4.31 -13.11
C SER A 35 31.85 -5.39 -12.22
N THR A 36 33.01 -5.87 -12.62
CA THR A 36 33.88 -6.65 -11.77
C THR A 36 34.63 -5.74 -10.80
N TYR A 37 34.08 -5.53 -9.62
CA TYR A 37 34.85 -5.05 -8.48
C TYR A 37 35.45 -6.25 -7.76
N THR A 38 36.74 -6.47 -7.96
CA THR A 38 37.55 -7.38 -7.15
C THR A 38 38.06 -6.64 -5.93
N PHE A 39 37.53 -6.97 -4.75
CA PHE A 39 38.20 -6.63 -3.50
C PHE A 39 39.36 -7.59 -3.29
N SER A 40 40.57 -7.06 -3.09
CA SER A 40 41.78 -7.83 -2.83
C SER A 40 41.65 -8.59 -1.50
N GLU A 41 42.01 -9.86 -1.54
CA GLU A 41 42.08 -10.73 -0.38
C GLU A 41 43.19 -10.28 0.57
N THR A 42 42.83 -9.87 1.78
CA THR A 42 43.71 -9.89 2.93
C THR A 42 43.29 -11.03 3.86
N SER A 43 44.22 -11.93 4.10
CA SER A 43 44.05 -13.14 4.84
C SER A 43 43.60 -12.94 6.30
N GLY A 44 42.48 -13.52 6.64
CA GLY A 44 41.96 -13.66 7.98
C GLY A 44 40.60 -14.32 7.89
N ASN A 45 40.30 -15.31 8.70
CA ASN A 45 39.12 -16.19 8.70
C ASN A 45 37.76 -15.45 8.77
N VAL A 46 37.49 -14.57 7.83
CA VAL A 46 36.19 -13.95 7.61
C VAL A 46 35.61 -14.62 6.36
N SER A 47 34.45 -15.24 6.49
CA SER A 47 33.70 -15.77 5.35
C SER A 47 33.38 -14.58 4.42
N LEU A 48 34.13 -14.43 3.35
CA LEU A 48 34.05 -13.33 2.42
C LEU A 48 32.65 -13.29 1.78
N LEU A 49 31.95 -12.20 1.98
CA LEU A 49 30.78 -11.83 1.20
C LEU A 49 31.22 -11.61 -0.25
N ARG A 50 30.72 -12.42 -1.18
CA ARG A 50 30.99 -12.27 -2.61
C ARG A 50 29.82 -11.55 -3.27
N LEU A 51 30.11 -10.55 -4.09
CA LEU A 51 29.13 -9.90 -4.94
C LEU A 51 28.64 -10.91 -5.99
N LYS A 52 27.33 -11.04 -6.16
CA LYS A 52 26.75 -11.87 -7.22
C LYS A 52 27.11 -11.26 -8.57
N LYS A 53 27.71 -12.03 -9.47
CA LYS A 53 27.96 -11.60 -10.86
C LYS A 53 26.64 -11.53 -11.64
N GLY A 54 26.52 -10.52 -12.49
CA GLY A 54 25.34 -10.25 -13.32
C GLY A 54 24.27 -9.47 -12.55
N TYR A 55 24.18 -8.19 -12.83
CA TYR A 55 23.20 -7.28 -12.26
C TYR A 55 22.09 -7.03 -13.29
N LEU A 56 20.84 -7.26 -12.89
CA LEU A 56 19.66 -6.80 -13.62
C LEU A 56 18.98 -5.71 -12.81
N LEU A 57 18.53 -4.67 -13.48
CA LEU A 57 17.81 -3.59 -12.84
C LEU A 57 16.58 -4.13 -12.11
N GLY A 58 16.45 -3.81 -10.84
CA GLY A 58 15.39 -4.32 -9.97
C GLY A 58 15.79 -5.53 -9.11
N ASP A 59 16.93 -6.18 -9.39
CA ASP A 59 17.40 -7.32 -8.59
C ASP A 59 18.04 -6.88 -7.26
N GLY A 60 18.45 -5.62 -7.15
CA GLY A 60 19.24 -5.13 -6.04
C GLY A 60 20.67 -5.64 -6.05
N ILE A 61 21.48 -5.12 -5.14
CA ILE A 61 22.87 -5.54 -4.95
C ILE A 61 22.90 -6.72 -4.00
N THR A 62 23.30 -7.89 -4.48
CA THR A 62 23.29 -9.13 -3.71
C THR A 62 24.71 -9.56 -3.34
N PHE A 63 24.94 -9.73 -2.04
CA PHE A 63 26.12 -10.34 -1.47
C PHE A 63 25.81 -11.78 -1.09
N ILE A 64 26.68 -12.72 -1.45
CA ILE A 64 26.51 -14.14 -1.19
C ILE A 64 27.56 -14.61 -0.18
N SER A 65 27.13 -15.35 0.83
CA SER A 65 27.96 -16.08 1.77
C SER A 65 27.62 -17.56 1.67
N GLY A 66 28.53 -18.45 2.13
CA GLY A 66 28.33 -19.90 2.04
C GLY A 66 27.04 -20.47 2.67
N LYS A 67 26.36 -19.72 3.55
CA LYS A 67 25.11 -20.12 4.24
C LYS A 67 23.93 -19.19 4.00
N GLY A 68 24.07 -18.19 3.12
CA GLY A 68 22.98 -17.25 2.88
C GLY A 68 23.34 -16.14 1.91
N ASN A 69 22.43 -15.19 1.77
CA ASN A 69 22.63 -13.99 0.97
C ASN A 69 22.10 -12.76 1.71
N PHE A 70 22.61 -11.60 1.30
CA PHE A 70 22.17 -10.29 1.74
C PHE A 70 21.97 -9.43 0.51
N ASN A 71 20.80 -8.79 0.40
CA ASN A 71 20.41 -7.97 -0.75
C ASN A 71 20.05 -6.55 -0.30
N LEU A 72 20.53 -5.57 -1.04
CA LEU A 72 20.17 -4.17 -0.92
C LEU A 72 19.46 -3.72 -2.21
N SER A 73 18.25 -3.23 -2.11
CA SER A 73 17.48 -2.74 -3.27
C SER A 73 16.91 -1.35 -2.97
N PRO A 74 17.64 -0.28 -3.35
CA PRO A 74 17.09 1.06 -3.29
C PRO A 74 16.10 1.31 -4.42
N SER A 75 15.07 2.12 -4.15
CA SER A 75 14.10 2.57 -5.13
C SER A 75 13.74 4.03 -4.95
N LEU A 76 13.47 4.71 -6.07
CA LEU A 76 13.06 6.10 -6.11
C LEU A 76 11.86 6.26 -7.04
N GLN A 77 10.84 6.97 -6.57
CA GLN A 77 9.70 7.42 -7.36
C GLN A 77 9.57 8.93 -7.22
N THR A 78 9.71 9.64 -8.33
CA THR A 78 9.49 11.08 -8.41
C THR A 78 8.20 11.36 -9.17
N LEU A 79 7.45 12.33 -8.71
CA LEU A 79 6.10 12.64 -9.16
C LEU A 79 5.99 14.13 -9.49
N TYR A 80 5.44 14.45 -10.64
CA TYR A 80 4.88 15.76 -10.95
C TYR A 80 3.35 15.66 -10.90
N LEU A 81 2.73 16.47 -10.07
CA LEU A 81 1.28 16.51 -9.85
C LEU A 81 0.73 17.87 -10.27
N VAL A 82 -0.35 17.85 -11.02
CA VAL A 82 -1.20 19.02 -11.28
C VAL A 82 -2.61 18.69 -10.83
N ASN A 83 -3.24 19.55 -10.05
CA ASN A 83 -4.62 19.36 -9.60
C ASN A 83 -5.43 20.65 -9.62
N SER A 84 -6.74 20.52 -9.75
CA SER A 84 -7.70 21.62 -9.67
C SER A 84 -9.01 21.13 -9.07
N THR A 85 -9.53 21.87 -8.10
CA THR A 85 -10.84 21.60 -7.50
C THR A 85 -11.98 22.29 -8.24
N ASN A 86 -11.68 23.24 -9.14
CA ASN A 86 -12.66 24.00 -9.88
C ASN A 86 -13.19 23.24 -11.11
N LYS A 87 -14.50 23.25 -11.33
CA LYS A 87 -15.17 22.65 -12.49
C LYS A 87 -14.61 23.13 -13.83
N ASN A 88 -14.18 24.38 -13.91
CA ASN A 88 -13.63 25.00 -15.12
C ASN A 88 -12.12 24.79 -15.26
N LEU A 89 -11.51 23.97 -14.41
CA LEU A 89 -10.06 23.74 -14.34
C LEU A 89 -9.27 25.05 -14.21
N SER A 90 -9.87 26.08 -13.59
CA SER A 90 -9.22 27.35 -13.33
C SER A 90 -8.34 27.25 -12.09
N SER A 91 -7.25 28.02 -12.05
CA SER A 91 -6.32 28.07 -10.94
C SER A 91 -5.76 26.69 -10.53
N PRO A 92 -5.17 25.90 -11.46
CA PRO A 92 -4.55 24.64 -11.10
C PRO A 92 -3.33 24.89 -10.22
N SER A 93 -3.13 24.04 -9.24
CA SER A 93 -1.89 23.95 -8.48
C SER A 93 -1.00 22.87 -9.07
N SER A 94 0.32 23.06 -9.00
CA SER A 94 1.27 22.05 -9.43
C SER A 94 2.43 21.92 -8.47
N THR A 95 2.98 20.69 -8.34
CA THR A 95 4.10 20.43 -7.45
C THR A 95 4.93 19.25 -7.93
N PHE A 96 6.22 19.25 -7.57
CA PHE A 96 7.11 18.10 -7.66
C PHE A 96 7.23 17.45 -6.29
N VAL A 97 7.14 16.13 -6.26
CA VAL A 97 7.16 15.34 -5.03
C VAL A 97 8.07 14.12 -5.20
N ILE A 98 8.82 13.78 -4.15
CA ILE A 98 9.39 12.44 -4.02
C ILE A 98 8.31 11.55 -3.41
N ASN A 99 7.63 10.78 -4.25
CA ASN A 99 6.53 9.91 -3.81
C ASN A 99 7.05 8.78 -2.91
N ARG A 100 8.15 8.13 -3.32
CA ARG A 100 8.83 7.10 -2.52
C ARG A 100 10.33 7.18 -2.72
N ALA A 101 11.08 7.07 -1.62
CA ALA A 101 12.53 6.91 -1.61
C ALA A 101 12.83 5.82 -0.60
N ARG A 102 13.05 4.59 -1.07
CA ARG A 102 13.10 3.40 -0.23
C ARG A 102 14.45 2.71 -0.30
N LEU A 103 14.85 2.12 0.81
CA LEU A 103 15.92 1.14 0.88
C LEU A 103 15.34 -0.16 1.45
N ASN A 104 15.29 -1.19 0.61
CA ASN A 104 14.91 -2.52 1.03
C ASN A 104 16.20 -3.30 1.36
N VAL A 105 16.18 -3.96 2.51
CA VAL A 105 17.23 -4.83 3.00
C VAL A 105 16.61 -6.21 3.18
N PHE A 106 17.19 -7.21 2.55
CA PHE A 106 16.68 -8.57 2.62
C PHE A 106 17.83 -9.56 2.78
N SER A 107 17.66 -10.56 3.63
CA SER A 107 18.64 -11.62 3.83
C SER A 107 17.94 -12.97 3.92
N ASN A 108 18.48 -13.96 3.22
CA ASN A 108 18.12 -15.37 3.38
C ASN A 108 19.27 -16.11 4.04
N LEU A 109 18.95 -16.90 5.04
CA LEU A 109 19.87 -17.68 5.84
C LEU A 109 19.42 -19.14 5.91
N PHE A 110 20.36 -20.04 6.19
CA PHE A 110 20.09 -21.48 6.42
C PHE A 110 19.26 -22.11 5.29
N ASP A 111 19.75 -22.00 4.06
CA ASP A 111 19.10 -22.56 2.86
C ASP A 111 17.66 -22.03 2.68
N ASN A 112 17.47 -20.73 2.88
CA ASN A 112 16.20 -20.02 2.79
C ASN A 112 15.14 -20.41 3.87
N LYS A 113 15.56 -21.08 4.95
CA LYS A 113 14.64 -21.38 6.06
C LYS A 113 14.33 -20.17 6.92
N VAL A 114 15.27 -19.23 7.04
CA VAL A 114 15.08 -17.98 7.76
C VAL A 114 15.34 -16.82 6.81
N SER A 115 14.49 -15.82 6.83
CA SER A 115 14.72 -14.55 6.14
C SER A 115 14.58 -13.38 7.11
N LEU A 116 15.41 -12.39 6.93
CA LEU A 116 15.28 -11.07 7.57
C LEU A 116 14.89 -10.08 6.50
N SER A 117 13.95 -9.18 6.78
CA SER A 117 13.67 -8.05 5.92
C SER A 117 13.49 -6.77 6.72
N ALA A 118 14.04 -5.68 6.18
CA ALA A 118 13.79 -4.33 6.67
C ALA A 118 13.54 -3.41 5.48
N ARG A 119 12.65 -2.45 5.66
CA ARG A 119 12.36 -1.41 4.67
C ARG A 119 12.40 -0.05 5.33
N LEU A 120 13.24 0.83 4.81
CA LEU A 120 13.30 2.24 5.16
C LEU A 120 12.64 3.05 4.04
N ASN A 121 11.81 4.04 4.39
CA ASN A 121 11.24 4.98 3.43
C ASN A 121 11.53 6.40 3.88
N PHE A 122 12.44 7.06 3.19
CA PHE A 122 12.90 8.41 3.49
C PHE A 122 11.91 9.50 3.03
N ALA A 123 10.98 9.16 2.13
CA ALA A 123 9.91 10.05 1.68
C ALA A 123 8.64 9.99 2.58
N ALA A 124 8.62 9.12 3.61
CA ALA A 124 7.45 8.86 4.45
C ALA A 124 6.91 10.10 5.21
N ASN A 125 7.71 11.16 5.32
CA ASN A 125 7.36 12.36 6.07
C ASN A 125 6.62 13.42 5.24
N TYR A 126 6.43 13.21 3.95
CA TYR A 126 5.88 14.24 3.07
C TYR A 126 4.39 14.49 3.33
N ALA A 127 3.63 13.46 3.68
CA ALA A 127 2.22 13.60 4.06
C ALA A 127 2.02 14.25 5.45
N SER A 128 3.07 14.35 6.26
CA SER A 128 3.07 14.91 7.62
C SER A 128 3.68 16.32 7.69
N ALA A 129 3.90 16.98 6.57
CA ALA A 129 4.52 18.31 6.49
C ALA A 129 3.74 19.41 7.24
N THR A 130 2.47 19.17 7.54
CA THR A 130 1.61 20.08 8.29
C THR A 130 1.82 20.04 9.82
N THR A 131 2.52 19.08 10.39
CA THR A 131 2.64 18.90 11.84
C THR A 131 4.07 18.96 12.40
N GLY A 132 5.09 19.21 11.58
CA GLY A 132 6.45 19.55 12.06
C GLY A 132 7.26 18.46 12.79
N ASN A 133 6.66 17.35 13.17
CA ASN A 133 7.31 16.28 13.94
C ASN A 133 7.83 15.16 13.04
N ARG A 134 9.10 15.22 12.68
CA ARG A 134 9.83 14.14 12.00
C ARG A 134 10.38 13.19 13.08
N SER A 135 9.71 12.06 13.30
CA SER A 135 10.27 11.00 14.13
C SER A 135 10.90 9.89 13.26
N PHE A 136 11.99 9.31 13.73
CA PHE A 136 12.64 8.17 13.07
C PHE A 136 11.68 6.99 12.86
N ASN A 137 10.68 6.86 13.71
CA ASN A 137 9.64 5.83 13.63
C ASN A 137 8.80 5.90 12.35
N THR A 138 8.80 7.02 11.62
CA THR A 138 8.12 7.14 10.34
C THR A 138 8.97 6.64 9.17
N VAL A 139 10.29 6.54 9.32
CA VAL A 139 11.21 6.04 8.29
C VAL A 139 11.16 4.52 8.22
N LEU A 140 11.12 3.82 9.36
CA LEU A 140 11.03 2.37 9.38
C LEU A 140 9.62 1.91 8.96
N GLN A 141 9.50 1.30 7.79
CA GLN A 141 8.23 0.73 7.31
C GLN A 141 8.05 -0.71 7.69
N GLU A 142 9.09 -1.52 7.57
CA GLU A 142 9.09 -2.95 7.90
C GLU A 142 10.39 -3.34 8.59
N ALA A 143 10.29 -4.26 9.55
CA ALA A 143 11.40 -4.98 10.17
C ALA A 143 10.84 -6.30 10.67
N ASN A 144 11.18 -7.40 10.02
CA ASN A 144 10.59 -8.69 10.36
C ASN A 144 11.52 -9.87 10.05
N ILE A 145 11.24 -10.97 10.74
CA ILE A 145 11.87 -12.27 10.57
C ILE A 145 10.81 -13.21 10.02
N GLU A 146 11.16 -13.98 9.00
CA GLU A 146 10.31 -15.02 8.45
C GLU A 146 11.00 -16.39 8.59
N TYR A 147 10.27 -17.38 9.12
CA TYR A 147 10.72 -18.75 9.25
C TYR A 147 9.89 -19.69 8.38
N ARG A 148 10.55 -20.44 7.54
CA ARG A 148 9.98 -21.41 6.58
C ARG A 148 10.48 -22.81 6.88
N PRO A 149 9.82 -23.57 7.78
CA PRO A 149 10.22 -24.96 8.05
C PRO A 149 10.13 -25.84 6.80
N ASN A 150 9.19 -25.54 5.90
CA ASN A 150 9.00 -26.23 4.63
C ASN A 150 8.30 -25.31 3.60
N ARG A 151 7.93 -25.84 2.42
CA ARG A 151 7.31 -25.08 1.34
C ARG A 151 5.84 -24.71 1.60
N THR A 152 5.21 -25.34 2.56
CA THR A 152 3.78 -25.15 2.88
C THR A 152 3.56 -24.12 3.97
N HIS A 153 4.43 -24.06 4.97
CA HIS A 153 4.25 -23.26 6.18
C HIS A 153 5.26 -22.11 6.24
N VAL A 154 4.76 -20.92 6.51
CA VAL A 154 5.58 -19.73 6.71
C VAL A 154 5.08 -19.00 7.95
N PHE A 155 5.97 -18.74 8.88
CA PHE A 155 5.73 -17.94 10.07
C PHE A 155 6.50 -16.63 9.97
N ASN A 156 5.88 -15.55 10.36
CA ASN A 156 6.50 -14.24 10.33
C ASN A 156 6.31 -13.55 11.69
N PHE A 157 7.34 -12.90 12.18
CA PHE A 157 7.32 -12.10 13.39
C PHE A 157 7.95 -10.74 13.12
N GLY A 158 7.29 -9.67 13.57
CA GLY A 158 7.79 -8.30 13.47
C GLY A 158 6.81 -7.32 12.83
N LEU A 159 7.35 -6.17 12.44
CA LEU A 159 6.62 -5.10 11.76
C LEU A 159 6.62 -5.35 10.25
N ARG A 160 5.46 -5.50 9.65
CA ARG A 160 5.32 -5.62 8.19
C ARG A 160 3.90 -5.28 7.70
N ALA A 161 3.77 -5.19 6.38
CA ALA A 161 2.45 -5.12 5.75
C ALA A 161 1.63 -6.38 6.07
N ASP A 162 0.42 -6.19 6.59
CA ASP A 162 -0.42 -7.29 7.06
C ASP A 162 -1.07 -8.04 5.90
N TYR A 163 -1.24 -9.36 6.07
CA TYR A 163 -1.92 -10.19 5.07
C TYR A 163 -3.44 -10.00 5.03
N ILE A 164 -4.01 -9.37 6.06
CA ILE A 164 -5.46 -9.20 6.27
C ILE A 164 -6.02 -7.88 5.78
N ASP A 165 -5.27 -7.15 4.98
CA ASP A 165 -5.76 -6.00 4.21
C ASP A 165 -6.15 -6.40 2.79
N GLY A 166 -6.68 -5.45 2.01
CA GLY A 166 -7.06 -5.66 0.63
C GLY A 166 -5.90 -6.12 -0.25
N ARG A 167 -6.19 -6.77 -1.36
CA ARG A 167 -5.16 -7.28 -2.28
C ARG A 167 -4.24 -6.20 -2.80
N GLU A 168 -4.75 -5.01 -3.04
CA GLU A 168 -3.96 -3.90 -3.55
C GLU A 168 -2.80 -3.52 -2.62
N THR A 169 -2.98 -3.62 -1.29
CA THR A 169 -1.93 -3.32 -0.32
C THR A 169 -0.87 -4.42 -0.18
N ARG A 170 -1.15 -5.60 -0.70
CA ARG A 170 -0.20 -6.72 -0.76
C ARG A 170 0.73 -6.65 -1.97
N ILE A 171 0.43 -5.74 -2.90
CA ILE A 171 1.28 -5.39 -4.03
C ILE A 171 2.19 -4.25 -3.61
N GLU A 172 3.48 -4.39 -3.86
CA GLU A 172 4.46 -3.34 -3.56
C GLU A 172 4.17 -2.07 -4.34
N GLY A 173 4.47 -0.91 -3.74
CA GLY A 173 4.18 0.38 -4.37
C GLY A 173 4.86 0.59 -5.72
N GLU A 174 6.01 -0.02 -5.93
CA GLU A 174 6.73 -0.02 -7.20
C GLU A 174 6.06 -0.90 -8.26
N SER A 175 5.28 -1.90 -7.82
CA SER A 175 4.64 -2.93 -8.65
C SER A 175 3.16 -2.71 -8.94
N ILE A 176 2.60 -1.56 -8.51
CA ILE A 176 1.23 -1.16 -8.90
C ILE A 176 1.21 -0.56 -10.29
N GLY A 177 0.11 -0.78 -11.02
CA GLY A 177 -0.12 -0.25 -12.37
C GLY A 177 -0.57 1.22 -12.35
N PHE A 178 -1.18 1.70 -11.27
CA PHE A 178 -1.55 3.10 -11.02
C PHE A 178 -0.48 3.79 -10.19
N ILE A 179 -0.44 5.12 -10.18
CA ILE A 179 0.53 5.90 -9.40
C ILE A 179 0.22 5.75 -7.91
N ASP A 180 -1.05 5.90 -7.53
CA ASP A 180 -1.53 5.75 -6.17
C ASP A 180 -2.50 4.57 -6.02
N ARG A 181 -2.69 4.13 -4.76
CA ARG A 181 -3.71 3.13 -4.44
C ARG A 181 -5.11 3.70 -4.61
N SER A 182 -6.10 2.80 -4.70
CA SER A 182 -7.50 3.17 -4.84
C SER A 182 -8.02 3.93 -3.62
N LEU A 183 -9.06 4.72 -3.82
CA LEU A 183 -9.81 5.38 -2.75
C LEU A 183 -10.30 4.38 -1.69
N LEU A 184 -10.65 3.13 -2.09
CA LEU A 184 -11.03 2.06 -1.16
C LEU A 184 -9.87 1.67 -0.25
N SER A 185 -8.69 1.42 -0.82
CA SER A 185 -7.50 1.05 -0.05
C SER A 185 -7.05 2.19 0.87
N ASP A 186 -7.06 3.42 0.38
CA ASP A 186 -6.73 4.58 1.21
C ASP A 186 -7.69 4.74 2.39
N ALA A 187 -8.97 4.50 2.19
CA ALA A 187 -9.98 4.63 3.23
C ALA A 187 -9.87 3.55 4.33
N PHE A 188 -9.65 2.28 3.98
CA PHE A 188 -9.88 1.17 4.90
C PHE A 188 -8.66 0.29 5.21
N ASP A 189 -7.59 0.37 4.43
CA ASP A 189 -6.41 -0.46 4.67
C ASP A 189 -5.42 0.25 5.59
N ALA A 190 -5.02 -0.47 6.63
CA ALA A 190 -4.06 0.02 7.61
C ALA A 190 -2.61 -0.23 7.23
N ILE A 191 -2.40 -1.22 6.39
CA ILE A 191 -1.17 -1.69 5.77
C ILE A 191 -0.22 -2.33 6.79
N PHE A 192 0.42 -1.58 7.69
CA PHE A 192 1.49 -2.07 8.56
C PHE A 192 1.03 -2.28 10.00
N ASP A 193 1.50 -3.38 10.61
CA ASP A 193 1.27 -3.66 12.03
C ASP A 193 2.40 -4.55 12.59
N PHE A 194 2.55 -4.59 13.91
CA PHE A 194 3.55 -5.41 14.60
C PHE A 194 2.90 -6.65 15.20
N GLY A 195 3.51 -7.84 14.97
CA GLY A 195 2.99 -9.08 15.56
C GLY A 195 3.45 -10.34 14.87
N ILE A 196 2.66 -11.40 15.03
CA ILE A 196 2.91 -12.74 14.51
C ILE A 196 1.93 -13.03 13.38
N ARG A 197 2.41 -13.67 12.33
CA ARG A 197 1.60 -14.07 11.18
C ARG A 197 1.95 -15.46 10.71
N TYR A 198 0.95 -16.14 10.19
CA TYR A 198 1.10 -17.43 9.53
C TYR A 198 0.57 -17.32 8.09
N LYS A 199 1.25 -18.01 7.18
CA LYS A 199 0.83 -18.22 5.79
C LYS A 199 0.98 -19.68 5.44
N GLY A 200 -0.11 -20.30 4.97
CA GLY A 200 -0.14 -21.63 4.39
C GLY A 200 -0.13 -21.63 2.87
N ASN A 201 0.26 -22.75 2.27
CA ASN A 201 0.20 -22.95 0.82
C ASN A 201 -0.13 -24.40 0.52
N TYR A 202 -1.41 -24.70 0.35
CA TYR A 202 -1.93 -26.05 0.22
C TYR A 202 -2.44 -26.31 -1.18
N ARG A 203 -2.00 -27.44 -1.76
CA ARG A 203 -2.57 -27.95 -3.02
C ARG A 203 -3.72 -28.90 -2.68
N LEU A 204 -4.93 -28.56 -3.13
CA LEU A 204 -6.14 -29.35 -2.88
C LEU A 204 -6.36 -30.47 -3.92
N GLY A 205 -5.54 -30.52 -4.97
CA GLY A 205 -5.60 -31.46 -6.07
C GLY A 205 -5.56 -30.72 -7.41
N GLY A 206 -4.99 -31.34 -8.44
CA GLY A 206 -4.85 -30.76 -9.76
C GLY A 206 -4.22 -29.35 -9.72
N LYS A 207 -4.96 -28.35 -10.19
CA LYS A 207 -4.53 -26.94 -10.27
C LYS A 207 -5.02 -26.08 -9.10
N HIS A 208 -5.79 -26.65 -8.18
CA HIS A 208 -6.43 -25.89 -7.09
C HIS A 208 -5.46 -25.65 -5.93
N LEU A 209 -5.31 -24.40 -5.55
CA LEU A 209 -4.49 -23.98 -4.41
C LEU A 209 -5.31 -23.20 -3.41
N LEU A 210 -5.05 -23.44 -2.13
CA LEU A 210 -5.61 -22.73 -1.01
C LEU A 210 -4.49 -22.13 -0.17
N LYS A 211 -4.57 -20.83 0.09
CA LYS A 211 -3.59 -20.10 0.89
C LYS A 211 -4.29 -19.43 2.09
N PRO A 212 -4.35 -20.09 3.25
CA PRO A 212 -4.80 -19.45 4.47
C PRO A 212 -3.71 -18.54 5.03
N TYR A 213 -4.15 -17.41 5.61
CA TYR A 213 -3.31 -16.47 6.35
C TYR A 213 -3.98 -16.19 7.69
N LEU A 214 -3.19 -16.20 8.75
CA LEU A 214 -3.60 -15.80 10.09
C LEU A 214 -2.72 -14.65 10.54
N SER A 215 -3.28 -13.72 11.27
CA SER A 215 -2.59 -12.56 11.82
C SER A 215 -3.01 -12.35 13.27
N PHE A 216 -2.01 -12.14 14.13
CA PHE A 216 -2.15 -11.76 15.53
C PHE A 216 -1.20 -10.60 15.78
N THR A 217 -1.71 -9.38 15.90
CA THR A 217 -0.93 -8.15 15.92
C THR A 217 -1.41 -7.20 17.00
N THR A 218 -0.62 -6.15 17.27
CA THR A 218 -0.98 -5.15 18.29
C THR A 218 -2.24 -4.37 17.92
N GLY A 219 -2.54 -4.19 16.64
CA GLY A 219 -3.67 -3.38 16.19
C GLY A 219 -3.46 -1.86 16.27
N ASP A 220 -2.27 -1.42 16.67
CA ASP A 220 -1.91 -0.01 16.87
C ASP A 220 -1.05 0.57 15.74
N GLY A 221 -0.71 -0.26 14.74
CA GLY A 221 0.05 0.13 13.56
C GLY A 221 1.55 0.28 13.80
N ARG A 222 2.25 0.79 12.79
CA ARG A 222 3.72 0.85 12.78
C ARG A 222 4.33 1.82 13.78
N SER A 223 3.59 2.82 14.23
CA SER A 223 4.11 3.87 15.11
C SER A 223 4.00 3.52 16.59
N ALA A 224 3.34 2.41 16.95
CA ALA A 224 3.12 1.97 18.32
C ALA A 224 4.03 0.80 18.69
N LEU A 225 5.35 0.96 18.50
CA LEU A 225 6.33 -0.10 18.77
C LEU A 225 6.64 -0.29 20.27
N GLN A 226 6.27 0.66 21.12
CA GLN A 226 6.69 0.66 22.52
C GLN A 226 5.58 0.24 23.48
N LYS A 227 4.30 0.44 23.14
CA LYS A 227 3.18 0.18 24.03
C LYS A 227 1.92 -0.17 23.25
N ASN A 228 1.27 -1.27 23.65
CA ASN A 228 -0.10 -1.60 23.28
C ASN A 228 -1.05 -1.02 24.31
N TYR A 229 -2.01 -0.22 23.88
CA TYR A 229 -2.98 0.47 24.75
C TYR A 229 -4.31 -0.29 24.88
N GLY A 230 -4.55 -1.27 24.03
CA GLY A 230 -5.80 -2.04 24.02
C GLY A 230 -5.55 -3.55 23.96
N GLY A 231 -6.54 -4.26 23.47
CA GLY A 231 -6.44 -5.65 23.10
C GLY A 231 -5.57 -5.84 21.84
N PHE A 232 -5.64 -7.04 21.28
CA PHE A 232 -4.93 -7.37 20.06
C PHE A 232 -5.88 -7.35 18.86
N LYS A 233 -5.28 -7.28 17.67
CA LYS A 233 -5.98 -7.47 16.41
C LYS A 233 -5.78 -8.91 15.93
N TYR A 234 -6.88 -9.54 15.61
CA TYR A 234 -6.97 -10.90 15.08
C TYR A 234 -7.44 -10.81 13.64
N GLY A 235 -6.84 -11.58 12.76
CA GLY A 235 -7.23 -11.58 11.36
C GLY A 235 -7.08 -12.94 10.71
N VAL A 236 -7.99 -13.24 9.80
CA VAL A 236 -7.97 -14.41 8.95
C VAL A 236 -8.23 -14.00 7.51
N ARG A 237 -7.46 -14.58 6.59
CA ARG A 237 -7.65 -14.44 5.15
C ARG A 237 -7.54 -15.80 4.50
N LEU A 238 -8.36 -16.04 3.48
CA LEU A 238 -8.32 -17.23 2.66
C LEU A 238 -8.24 -16.81 1.19
N ASP A 239 -7.15 -17.15 0.53
CA ASP A 239 -7.00 -16.99 -0.93
C ASP A 239 -7.17 -18.34 -1.60
N TYR A 240 -8.04 -18.39 -2.61
CA TYR A 240 -8.25 -19.55 -3.46
C TYR A 240 -7.81 -19.26 -4.89
N LEU A 241 -6.96 -20.14 -5.44
CA LEU A 241 -6.46 -20.08 -6.81
C LEU A 241 -6.95 -21.31 -7.59
N PRO A 242 -8.02 -21.17 -8.41
CA PRO A 242 -8.58 -22.30 -9.16
C PRO A 242 -7.73 -22.76 -10.34
N PHE A 243 -6.84 -21.91 -10.87
CA PHE A 243 -6.10 -22.13 -12.10
C PHE A 243 -4.58 -22.24 -11.92
N ASP A 244 -4.14 -22.75 -10.76
CA ASP A 244 -2.74 -22.82 -10.36
C ASP A 244 -2.11 -21.44 -10.04
N LYS A 245 -0.83 -21.45 -9.71
CA LYS A 245 -0.04 -20.24 -9.39
C LYS A 245 0.08 -19.34 -10.60
N PHE A 246 0.17 -18.05 -10.34
CA PHE A 246 0.64 -17.08 -11.31
C PHE A 246 2.12 -17.31 -11.61
N SER A 247 2.55 -17.07 -12.85
CA SER A 247 3.92 -17.16 -13.28
C SER A 247 4.79 -16.16 -12.50
N ARG A 248 5.95 -16.61 -12.05
CA ARG A 248 6.95 -15.77 -11.36
C ARG A 248 6.40 -14.90 -10.22
N GLY A 249 5.40 -15.40 -9.48
CA GLY A 249 4.78 -14.64 -8.38
C GLY A 249 3.87 -13.51 -8.85
N GLY A 250 3.32 -13.56 -10.04
CA GLY A 250 2.46 -12.55 -10.63
C GLY A 250 1.24 -12.14 -9.81
N GLU A 251 0.89 -12.89 -8.75
CA GLU A 251 -0.15 -12.49 -7.79
C GLU A 251 0.23 -11.26 -6.94
N PHE A 252 1.52 -10.87 -6.93
CA PHE A 252 2.06 -9.71 -6.22
C PHE A 252 2.43 -8.55 -7.14
N TYR A 253 2.01 -8.59 -8.38
CA TYR A 253 2.14 -7.52 -9.38
C TYR A 253 0.75 -7.19 -9.91
N MET A 254 0.51 -5.93 -10.28
CA MET A 254 -0.80 -5.53 -10.79
C MET A 254 -0.95 -5.91 -12.26
N ASP A 255 -0.07 -5.40 -13.12
CA ASP A 255 -0.12 -5.67 -14.55
C ASP A 255 0.35 -7.09 -14.90
N ASP A 256 -0.10 -7.61 -16.06
CA ASP A 256 0.29 -8.94 -16.52
C ASP A 256 1.61 -8.89 -17.33
N LEU A 257 2.72 -8.46 -16.67
CA LEU A 257 4.03 -8.33 -17.31
C LEU A 257 4.58 -9.67 -17.88
N TYR A 258 4.14 -10.78 -17.32
CA TYR A 258 4.59 -12.11 -17.77
C TYR A 258 3.67 -12.73 -18.81
N ARG A 259 2.62 -11.99 -19.22
CA ARG A 259 1.64 -12.40 -20.23
C ARG A 259 1.18 -13.84 -20.03
N GLU A 260 0.47 -14.07 -18.92
CA GLU A 260 -0.02 -15.41 -18.55
C GLU A 260 -0.68 -16.11 -19.73
N GLU A 261 -0.08 -17.17 -20.23
CA GLU A 261 -0.58 -17.93 -21.41
C GLU A 261 -1.94 -18.61 -21.16
N LYS A 262 -2.26 -18.85 -19.89
CA LYS A 262 -3.53 -19.42 -19.43
C LYS A 262 -4.17 -18.51 -18.41
N PRO A 263 -5.51 -18.42 -18.36
CA PRO A 263 -6.19 -17.64 -17.35
C PRO A 263 -5.70 -17.97 -15.94
N LYS A 264 -5.42 -16.94 -15.14
CA LYS A 264 -5.05 -17.03 -13.73
C LYS A 264 -6.02 -16.19 -12.91
N LEU A 265 -6.45 -16.76 -11.81
CA LEU A 265 -7.39 -16.11 -10.90
C LEU A 265 -6.99 -16.40 -9.45
N VAL A 266 -7.06 -15.41 -8.61
CA VAL A 266 -7.12 -15.58 -7.17
C VAL A 266 -8.32 -14.81 -6.64
N VAL A 267 -9.08 -15.45 -5.76
CA VAL A 267 -10.19 -14.83 -5.00
C VAL A 267 -9.82 -14.91 -3.53
N GLY A 268 -9.95 -13.79 -2.82
CA GLY A 268 -9.64 -13.67 -1.41
C GLY A 268 -10.84 -13.21 -0.58
N VAL A 269 -10.99 -13.78 0.61
CA VAL A 269 -11.93 -13.32 1.63
C VAL A 269 -11.14 -13.06 2.90
N VAL A 270 -11.44 -11.94 3.58
CA VAL A 270 -10.70 -11.52 4.76
C VAL A 270 -11.66 -11.02 5.84
N TYR A 271 -11.33 -11.34 7.07
CA TYR A 271 -11.97 -10.78 8.25
C TYR A 271 -10.92 -10.42 9.30
N SER A 272 -11.08 -9.27 9.93
CA SER A 272 -10.26 -8.88 11.08
C SER A 272 -11.10 -8.24 12.18
N TYR A 273 -10.66 -8.43 13.41
CA TYR A 273 -11.22 -7.85 14.62
C TYR A 273 -10.11 -7.28 15.48
N ASN A 274 -10.17 -5.98 15.75
CA ASN A 274 -9.26 -5.28 16.65
C ASN A 274 -10.02 -5.00 17.96
N ASP A 275 -9.54 -5.57 19.07
CA ASP A 275 -10.14 -5.45 20.40
C ASP A 275 -9.62 -4.21 21.14
N GLY A 276 -9.44 -3.12 20.46
CA GLY A 276 -8.94 -1.88 21.07
C GLY A 276 -8.39 -0.92 20.04
N ALA A 277 -9.28 -0.40 19.18
CA ALA A 277 -8.87 0.53 18.13
C ALA A 277 -8.54 1.91 18.71
N THR A 278 -7.31 2.35 18.48
CA THR A 278 -6.79 3.66 18.89
C THR A 278 -6.66 4.65 17.73
N SER A 279 -7.00 4.24 16.52
CA SER A 279 -6.87 5.05 15.31
C SER A 279 -8.01 4.81 14.31
N ALA A 280 -8.14 5.69 13.33
CA ALA A 280 -9.22 5.72 12.36
C ALA A 280 -9.43 4.39 11.60
N LYS A 281 -8.34 3.71 11.26
CA LYS A 281 -8.37 2.43 10.52
C LYS A 281 -8.11 1.23 11.42
N GLY A 282 -8.05 1.44 12.74
CA GLY A 282 -7.72 0.39 13.71
C GLY A 282 -6.25 -0.03 13.74
N THR A 283 -5.34 0.62 13.02
CA THR A 283 -3.91 0.25 13.00
C THR A 283 -2.97 1.39 12.61
N ASN A 284 -3.26 2.64 12.89
CA ASN A 284 -2.43 3.75 12.39
C ASN A 284 -1.85 4.65 13.47
N GLY A 285 -1.35 4.03 14.56
CA GLY A 285 -0.57 4.72 15.57
C GLY A 285 -1.40 5.51 16.57
N GLY A 286 -1.95 4.80 17.52
CA GLY A 286 -2.59 5.18 18.77
C GLY A 286 -2.64 6.64 19.18
N ARG A 287 -3.69 7.35 18.79
CA ARG A 287 -3.87 8.75 19.14
C ARG A 287 -5.08 9.01 20.01
N TRP A 288 -6.08 8.13 19.98
CA TRP A 288 -7.33 8.32 20.72
C TRP A 288 -7.47 7.26 21.79
N LEU A 289 -7.24 7.68 23.01
CA LEU A 289 -7.40 6.87 24.21
C LEU A 289 -8.59 7.42 25.00
N TYR A 290 -9.49 6.56 25.37
CA TYR A 290 -10.65 6.88 26.19
C TYR A 290 -10.54 6.17 27.53
N GLY A 291 -11.25 6.67 28.56
CA GLY A 291 -11.27 6.05 29.86
C GLY A 291 -12.64 6.14 30.53
N ASP A 292 -12.83 5.28 31.51
CA ASP A 292 -13.96 5.34 32.42
C ASP A 292 -13.78 6.45 33.50
N ALA A 293 -14.69 6.57 34.43
CA ALA A 293 -14.65 7.53 35.53
C ALA A 293 -13.43 7.31 36.45
N ASN A 294 -12.87 6.11 36.50
CA ASN A 294 -11.67 5.77 37.27
C ASN A 294 -10.38 5.89 36.44
N GLN A 295 -10.49 6.44 35.22
CA GLN A 295 -9.38 6.60 34.26
C GLN A 295 -8.77 5.26 33.77
N ASN A 296 -9.50 4.16 33.89
CA ASN A 296 -9.10 2.92 33.22
C ASN A 296 -9.32 3.06 31.71
N ILE A 297 -8.36 2.61 30.92
CA ILE A 297 -8.41 2.71 29.44
C ILE A 297 -9.55 1.84 28.91
N LEU A 298 -10.41 2.44 28.11
CA LEU A 298 -11.52 1.79 27.38
C LEU A 298 -11.41 2.17 25.91
N LEU A 299 -11.35 1.18 25.04
CA LEU A 299 -11.20 1.40 23.60
C LEU A 299 -12.35 0.76 22.82
N PRO A 300 -12.78 1.36 21.69
CA PRO A 300 -13.75 0.74 20.81
C PRO A 300 -13.14 -0.48 20.12
N SER A 301 -13.95 -1.52 19.89
CA SER A 301 -13.56 -2.58 18.99
C SER A 301 -13.86 -2.18 17.53
N TYR A 302 -13.03 -2.68 16.60
CA TYR A 302 -13.17 -2.40 15.17
C TYR A 302 -13.06 -3.69 14.37
N SER A 303 -14.07 -3.97 13.54
CA SER A 303 -14.09 -5.13 12.66
C SER A 303 -14.13 -4.73 11.21
N LYS A 304 -13.43 -5.49 10.38
CA LYS A 304 -13.36 -5.32 8.93
C LYS A 304 -13.60 -6.66 8.25
N PHE A 305 -14.55 -6.69 7.33
CA PHE A 305 -14.76 -7.77 6.36
C PHE A 305 -14.36 -7.26 4.98
N GLY A 306 -13.71 -8.11 4.19
CA GLY A 306 -13.33 -7.79 2.81
C GLY A 306 -13.38 -9.00 1.92
N ALA A 307 -13.56 -8.75 0.63
CA ALA A 307 -13.41 -9.74 -0.44
C ALA A 307 -12.70 -9.07 -1.62
N ASP A 308 -11.84 -9.79 -2.30
CA ASP A 308 -11.09 -9.27 -3.43
C ASP A 308 -10.76 -10.36 -4.46
N TYR A 309 -10.34 -9.93 -5.64
CA TYR A 309 -9.84 -10.82 -6.69
C TYR A 309 -8.72 -10.17 -7.49
N LEU A 310 -7.94 -11.02 -8.18
CA LEU A 310 -7.03 -10.65 -9.25
C LEU A 310 -7.12 -11.70 -10.36
N PHE A 311 -7.40 -11.25 -11.57
CA PHE A 311 -7.42 -12.05 -12.79
C PHE A 311 -6.34 -11.57 -13.76
N LYS A 312 -5.67 -12.52 -14.45
CA LYS A 312 -4.70 -12.22 -15.52
C LYS A 312 -4.80 -13.21 -16.65
N TYR A 313 -4.65 -12.73 -17.88
CA TYR A 313 -4.61 -13.54 -19.09
C TYR A 313 -4.06 -12.73 -20.26
N ASN A 314 -2.99 -13.19 -20.89
CA ASN A 314 -2.43 -12.69 -22.15
C ASN A 314 -2.30 -11.15 -22.23
N GLY A 315 -1.74 -10.55 -21.18
CA GLY A 315 -1.57 -9.12 -21.04
C GLY A 315 -2.76 -8.38 -20.41
N TRP A 316 -3.94 -9.01 -20.32
CA TRP A 316 -5.08 -8.47 -19.57
C TRP A 316 -4.93 -8.70 -18.09
N TYR A 317 -5.28 -7.71 -17.30
CA TYR A 317 -5.51 -7.89 -15.88
C TYR A 317 -6.81 -7.21 -15.43
N SER A 318 -7.40 -7.75 -14.40
CA SER A 318 -8.49 -7.11 -13.65
C SER A 318 -8.32 -7.40 -12.17
N MET A 319 -8.49 -6.40 -11.34
CA MET A 319 -8.44 -6.51 -9.89
C MET A 319 -9.57 -5.69 -9.28
N GLY A 320 -10.17 -6.20 -8.23
CA GLY A 320 -11.18 -5.48 -7.48
C GLY A 320 -11.26 -5.93 -6.04
N GLY A 321 -11.92 -5.13 -5.23
CA GLY A 321 -12.13 -5.41 -3.82
C GLY A 321 -13.35 -4.71 -3.26
N PHE A 322 -13.90 -5.31 -2.22
CA PHE A 322 -14.99 -4.80 -1.40
C PHE A 322 -14.58 -4.82 0.07
N VAL A 323 -14.94 -3.80 0.80
CA VAL A 323 -14.71 -3.70 2.26
C VAL A 323 -15.98 -3.23 2.96
N LEU A 324 -16.21 -3.78 4.14
CA LEU A 324 -17.24 -3.36 5.10
C LEU A 324 -16.59 -3.28 6.48
N THR A 325 -16.83 -2.16 7.20
CA THR A 325 -16.29 -1.95 8.54
C THR A 325 -17.42 -1.66 9.54
N LYS A 326 -17.20 -2.09 10.78
CA LYS A 326 -18.10 -1.83 11.93
C LYS A 326 -17.28 -1.62 13.19
N ALA A 327 -17.84 -0.88 14.14
CA ALA A 327 -17.23 -0.69 15.46
C ALA A 327 -18.27 -0.82 16.57
N LYS A 328 -17.82 -1.22 17.75
CA LYS A 328 -18.61 -1.22 18.98
C LYS A 328 -17.88 -0.36 20.02
N VAL A 329 -18.61 0.59 20.59
CA VAL A 329 -18.10 1.53 21.60
C VAL A 329 -18.51 1.04 22.98
N PRO A 330 -17.59 0.98 23.98
CA PRO A 330 -17.95 0.73 25.38
C PRO A 330 -18.94 1.77 25.92
N SER A 331 -19.87 1.37 26.77
CA SER A 331 -20.95 2.24 27.26
C SER A 331 -20.53 3.19 28.38
N ASN A 332 -19.43 2.90 29.07
CA ASN A 332 -18.97 3.58 30.27
C ASN A 332 -17.78 4.54 30.04
N ILE A 333 -17.57 4.97 28.83
CA ILE A 333 -16.57 6.01 28.53
C ILE A 333 -16.97 7.31 29.19
N ALA A 334 -16.08 7.84 30.06
CA ALA A 334 -16.28 9.08 30.82
C ALA A 334 -15.38 10.24 30.38
N GLY A 335 -14.37 9.97 29.56
CA GLY A 335 -13.45 10.99 29.07
C GLY A 335 -12.42 10.47 28.11
N GLU A 336 -11.46 11.33 27.74
CA GLU A 336 -10.36 11.00 26.85
C GLU A 336 -9.01 11.44 27.42
N PHE A 337 -7.96 10.69 27.11
CA PHE A 337 -6.59 11.06 27.42
C PHE A 337 -6.04 12.01 26.37
N ARG A 338 -5.38 13.07 26.80
CA ARG A 338 -4.65 14.01 25.93
C ARG A 338 -3.27 13.45 25.57
N LEU A 339 -2.59 14.12 24.65
CA LEU A 339 -1.24 13.72 24.21
C LEU A 339 -0.19 13.81 25.33
N ASP A 340 -0.41 14.66 26.33
CA ASP A 340 0.43 14.82 27.54
C ASP A 340 0.13 13.77 28.61
N GLY A 341 -0.83 12.87 28.38
CA GLY A 341 -1.27 11.83 29.29
C GLY A 341 -2.33 12.29 30.32
N SER A 342 -2.70 13.57 30.34
CA SER A 342 -3.76 14.07 31.23
C SER A 342 -5.12 13.56 30.80
N PHE A 343 -6.01 13.27 31.76
CA PHE A 343 -7.39 12.85 31.50
C PHE A 343 -8.33 14.04 31.44
N SER A 344 -9.11 14.14 30.39
CA SER A 344 -10.14 15.15 30.21
C SER A 344 -11.51 14.50 30.28
N ALA A 345 -12.16 14.64 31.44
CA ALA A 345 -13.51 14.13 31.62
C ALA A 345 -14.52 14.84 30.71
N TYR A 346 -15.49 14.11 30.23
CA TYR A 346 -16.62 14.69 29.52
C TYR A 346 -17.55 15.40 30.48
N THR A 347 -18.19 16.47 30.01
CA THR A 347 -19.12 17.25 30.83
C THR A 347 -20.42 16.49 31.08
N ALA A 348 -21.07 16.72 32.22
CA ALA A 348 -22.35 16.12 32.57
C ALA A 348 -23.50 16.45 31.55
N SER A 349 -23.31 17.48 30.73
CA SER A 349 -24.26 17.83 29.66
C SER A 349 -24.17 16.94 28.43
N GLN A 350 -23.10 16.13 28.27
CA GLN A 350 -22.93 15.23 27.14
C GLN A 350 -23.68 13.91 27.40
N THR A 351 -24.59 13.59 26.51
CA THR A 351 -25.34 12.33 26.58
C THR A 351 -24.45 11.15 26.17
N ALA A 352 -24.79 9.93 26.62
CA ALA A 352 -24.11 8.71 26.22
C ALA A 352 -24.09 8.53 24.69
N GLN A 353 -25.15 8.96 23.98
CA GLN A 353 -25.20 8.91 22.53
C GLN A 353 -24.19 9.90 21.87
N GLN A 354 -24.07 11.10 22.39
CA GLN A 354 -23.08 12.09 21.90
C GLN A 354 -21.64 11.59 22.11
N ILE A 355 -21.35 10.96 23.24
CA ILE A 355 -20.04 10.34 23.51
C ILE A 355 -19.78 9.20 22.51
N LYS A 356 -20.75 8.32 22.31
CA LYS A 356 -20.65 7.23 21.34
C LYS A 356 -20.42 7.75 19.92
N ASP A 357 -21.16 8.76 19.48
CA ASP A 357 -21.05 9.35 18.16
C ASP A 357 -19.67 10.03 17.96
N ARG A 358 -19.16 10.69 19.01
CA ARG A 358 -17.79 11.27 19.03
C ARG A 358 -16.72 10.19 18.85
N VAL A 359 -16.83 9.03 19.50
CA VAL A 359 -15.90 7.93 19.35
C VAL A 359 -16.00 7.32 17.95
N LEU A 360 -17.21 7.07 17.47
CA LEU A 360 -17.44 6.50 16.14
C LEU A 360 -16.96 7.43 15.01
N SER A 361 -17.11 8.74 15.18
CA SER A 361 -16.69 9.73 14.17
C SER A 361 -15.16 9.74 13.91
N ARG A 362 -14.38 9.16 14.82
CA ARG A 362 -12.92 9.03 14.68
C ARG A 362 -12.47 7.75 13.99
N LEU A 363 -13.41 6.86 13.65
CA LEU A 363 -13.16 5.58 12.98
C LEU A 363 -13.65 5.61 11.54
N ASN A 364 -12.93 4.97 10.63
CA ASN A 364 -13.34 4.85 9.23
C ASN A 364 -14.41 3.76 9.10
N LEU A 365 -15.67 4.14 9.27
CA LEU A 365 -16.81 3.23 9.26
C LEU A 365 -17.61 3.37 7.98
N GLY A 366 -17.94 2.24 7.38
CA GLY A 366 -18.73 2.20 6.17
C GLY A 366 -18.40 1.02 5.28
N LYS A 367 -18.68 1.18 4.01
CA LYS A 367 -18.39 0.19 2.97
C LYS A 367 -17.91 0.87 1.70
N GLY A 368 -17.22 0.12 0.87
CA GLY A 368 -16.81 0.60 -0.44
C GLY A 368 -16.36 -0.53 -1.32
N PHE A 369 -16.19 -0.23 -2.60
CA PHE A 369 -15.56 -1.15 -3.52
C PHE A 369 -14.70 -0.41 -4.53
N ASN A 370 -13.77 -1.13 -5.13
CA ASN A 370 -13.04 -0.70 -6.30
C ASN A 370 -13.01 -1.81 -7.34
N VAL A 371 -12.92 -1.41 -8.59
CA VAL A 371 -12.61 -2.27 -9.72
C VAL A 371 -11.64 -1.54 -10.64
N GLN A 372 -10.66 -2.28 -11.13
CA GLN A 372 -9.68 -1.77 -12.08
C GLN A 372 -9.33 -2.86 -13.07
N ALA A 373 -9.04 -2.45 -14.28
CA ALA A 373 -8.64 -3.35 -15.35
C ALA A 373 -7.67 -2.63 -16.29
N GLY A 374 -6.85 -3.40 -16.97
CA GLY A 374 -5.91 -2.87 -17.94
C GLY A 374 -5.39 -3.93 -18.89
N TYR A 375 -4.64 -3.46 -19.87
CA TYR A 375 -4.01 -4.29 -20.86
C TYR A 375 -2.58 -3.85 -21.13
N LEU A 376 -1.66 -4.79 -21.09
CA LEU A 376 -0.27 -4.63 -21.48
C LEU A 376 -0.11 -5.05 -22.95
N PHE A 377 0.26 -4.10 -23.80
CA PHE A 377 0.60 -4.35 -25.20
C PHE A 377 1.97 -5.05 -25.33
N PRO A 378 2.23 -5.79 -26.41
CA PRO A 378 3.53 -6.45 -26.64
C PRO A 378 4.73 -5.51 -26.70
N VAL A 379 4.49 -4.22 -26.87
CA VAL A 379 5.50 -3.16 -26.97
C VAL A 379 5.78 -2.49 -25.62
N ASP A 380 5.51 -3.17 -24.52
CA ASP A 380 5.71 -2.71 -23.14
C ASP A 380 4.99 -1.40 -22.77
N TRP A 381 3.89 -1.12 -23.43
CA TRP A 381 2.93 -0.11 -23.03
C TRP A 381 1.74 -0.77 -22.35
N ALA A 382 1.30 -0.19 -21.25
CA ALA A 382 0.06 -0.58 -20.60
C ALA A 382 -0.91 0.58 -20.52
N VAL A 383 -2.19 0.26 -20.58
CA VAL A 383 -3.29 1.19 -20.27
C VAL A 383 -4.18 0.57 -19.21
N GLY A 384 -4.74 1.39 -18.35
CA GLY A 384 -5.63 0.91 -17.29
C GLY A 384 -6.66 1.96 -16.90
N ALA A 385 -7.79 1.48 -16.41
CA ALA A 385 -8.84 2.30 -15.83
C ALA A 385 -9.27 1.74 -14.47
N ARG A 386 -9.65 2.63 -13.55
CA ARG A 386 -10.10 2.30 -12.20
C ARG A 386 -11.32 3.11 -11.83
N TYR A 387 -12.27 2.46 -11.17
CA TYR A 387 -13.40 3.06 -10.50
C TYR A 387 -13.42 2.65 -9.04
N SER A 388 -13.60 3.60 -8.14
CA SER A 388 -13.74 3.35 -6.70
C SER A 388 -14.93 4.13 -6.15
N THR A 389 -15.60 3.57 -5.14
CA THR A 389 -16.67 4.27 -4.42
C THR A 389 -16.66 3.94 -2.93
N LEU A 390 -17.05 4.92 -2.13
CA LEU A 390 -17.20 4.83 -0.69
C LEU A 390 -18.63 5.18 -0.28
N ASN A 391 -19.13 4.49 0.74
CA ASN A 391 -20.36 4.83 1.42
C ASN A 391 -20.08 4.77 2.94
N GLU A 392 -19.95 5.93 3.54
CA GLU A 392 -19.59 6.08 4.95
C GLU A 392 -20.82 5.95 5.86
N ASN A 393 -20.61 5.39 7.04
CA ASN A 393 -21.61 5.27 8.09
C ASN A 393 -21.37 6.26 9.25
N ASN A 394 -20.49 7.24 9.08
CA ASN A 394 -20.21 8.21 10.13
C ASN A 394 -21.29 9.29 10.18
N VAL A 395 -21.88 9.44 11.34
CA VAL A 395 -22.99 10.37 11.58
C VAL A 395 -22.49 11.82 11.70
N THR A 396 -21.24 12.02 12.19
CA THR A 396 -20.77 13.33 12.66
C THR A 396 -19.44 13.80 12.04
N ALA A 397 -18.69 12.91 11.41
CA ALA A 397 -17.45 13.27 10.72
C ALA A 397 -17.22 12.36 9.51
N SER A 398 -16.64 12.94 8.49
CA SER A 398 -16.26 12.26 7.25
C SER A 398 -14.78 11.95 7.28
N PHE A 399 -14.38 10.73 6.92
CA PHE A 399 -12.98 10.36 6.77
C PHE A 399 -12.45 10.54 5.34
N SER A 400 -13.31 10.83 4.39
CA SER A 400 -12.97 11.18 3.01
C SER A 400 -13.89 12.28 2.52
N ASP A 401 -13.35 13.25 1.82
CA ASP A 401 -14.14 14.27 1.14
C ASP A 401 -14.79 13.73 -0.15
N TYR A 402 -14.31 12.59 -0.64
CA TYR A 402 -14.72 12.00 -1.91
C TYR A 402 -15.52 10.73 -1.69
N ASP A 403 -16.59 10.54 -2.49
CA ASP A 403 -17.42 9.34 -2.51
C ASP A 403 -17.13 8.43 -3.72
N LYS A 404 -16.59 8.99 -4.81
CA LYS A 404 -16.24 8.27 -6.04
C LYS A 404 -14.93 8.76 -6.61
N SER A 405 -14.21 7.86 -7.27
CA SER A 405 -13.00 8.20 -8.00
C SER A 405 -12.93 7.44 -9.31
N TYR A 406 -12.54 8.13 -10.37
CA TYR A 406 -12.32 7.61 -11.72
C TYR A 406 -10.88 7.91 -12.10
N THR A 407 -10.13 6.92 -12.50
CA THR A 407 -8.72 7.07 -12.84
C THR A 407 -8.42 6.34 -14.13
N PHE A 408 -7.66 6.98 -15.01
CA PHE A 408 -7.09 6.39 -16.21
C PHE A 408 -5.57 6.52 -16.13
N VAL A 409 -4.84 5.46 -16.49
CA VAL A 409 -3.38 5.42 -16.47
C VAL A 409 -2.82 4.87 -17.77
N THR A 410 -1.70 5.40 -18.20
CA THR A 410 -0.83 4.77 -19.19
C THR A 410 0.57 4.62 -18.62
N THR A 411 1.19 3.48 -18.86
CA THR A 411 2.52 3.13 -18.35
C THR A 411 3.40 2.66 -19.48
N LYS A 412 4.60 3.22 -19.62
CA LYS A 412 5.70 2.64 -20.41
C LYS A 412 6.63 1.90 -19.48
N TYR A 413 6.77 0.62 -19.69
CA TYR A 413 7.77 -0.21 -19.04
C TYR A 413 9.07 -0.17 -19.87
N LEU A 414 10.16 0.28 -19.26
CA LEU A 414 11.50 0.29 -19.88
C LEU A 414 12.31 -0.92 -19.40
N SER A 415 12.10 -1.36 -18.17
CA SER A 415 12.64 -2.59 -17.59
C SER A 415 11.68 -3.12 -16.54
N GLY A 416 10.52 -3.65 -16.97
CA GLY A 416 9.47 -4.11 -16.07
C GLY A 416 9.08 -3.06 -15.03
N HIS A 417 8.83 -3.49 -13.79
CA HIS A 417 8.54 -2.56 -12.69
C HIS A 417 9.77 -1.79 -12.19
N ALA A 418 10.97 -2.24 -12.52
CA ALA A 418 12.21 -1.63 -12.04
C ALA A 418 12.50 -0.27 -12.70
N LEU A 419 12.07 -0.08 -13.94
CA LEU A 419 12.19 1.20 -14.62
C LEU A 419 10.94 1.44 -15.47
N LYS A 420 10.14 2.43 -15.09
CA LYS A 420 8.90 2.77 -15.78
C LYS A 420 8.55 4.25 -15.67
N ILE A 421 7.75 4.70 -16.62
CA ILE A 421 7.13 6.01 -16.65
C ILE A 421 5.62 5.83 -16.66
N GLN A 422 4.91 6.51 -15.78
CA GLN A 422 3.46 6.43 -15.64
C GLN A 422 2.84 7.81 -15.79
N PHE A 423 1.80 7.91 -16.60
CA PHE A 423 0.95 9.10 -16.69
C PHE A 423 -0.46 8.74 -16.28
N GLU A 424 -1.02 9.49 -15.35
CA GLU A 424 -2.34 9.25 -14.79
C GLU A 424 -3.21 10.49 -14.87
N LEU A 425 -4.46 10.30 -15.25
CA LEU A 425 -5.53 11.29 -15.19
C LEU A 425 -6.62 10.78 -14.28
N GLY A 426 -7.12 11.64 -13.39
CA GLY A 426 -8.16 11.24 -12.48
C GLY A 426 -9.13 12.35 -12.12
N TYR A 427 -10.27 11.89 -11.65
CA TYR A 427 -11.32 12.73 -11.09
C TYR A 427 -11.87 12.06 -9.83
N SER A 428 -11.76 12.75 -8.70
CA SER A 428 -12.37 12.35 -7.43
C SER A 428 -13.55 13.26 -7.14
N GLN A 429 -14.75 12.69 -7.12
CA GLN A 429 -16.00 13.41 -6.90
C GLN A 429 -16.18 13.75 -5.43
N LEU A 430 -16.45 15.00 -5.11
CA LEU A 430 -16.82 15.41 -3.76
C LEU A 430 -18.19 14.84 -3.38
N LYS A 431 -18.35 14.53 -2.10
CA LYS A 431 -19.66 14.23 -1.52
C LYS A 431 -20.63 15.38 -1.74
N GLU A 432 -21.91 15.07 -1.86
CA GLU A 432 -22.96 16.05 -2.19
C GLU A 432 -22.95 17.25 -1.24
N ALA A 433 -22.78 17.00 0.06
CA ALA A 433 -22.74 18.03 1.09
C ALA A 433 -21.53 19.01 0.99
N LEU A 434 -20.49 18.64 0.25
CA LEU A 434 -19.27 19.44 0.08
C LEU A 434 -19.21 20.13 -1.29
N LYS A 435 -20.15 19.84 -2.19
CA LYS A 435 -20.21 20.47 -3.51
C LYS A 435 -20.64 21.93 -3.42
N THR A 436 -20.05 22.76 -4.26
CA THR A 436 -20.43 24.16 -4.43
C THR A 436 -20.78 24.44 -5.91
N SER A 437 -21.21 25.65 -6.21
CA SER A 437 -21.45 26.08 -7.60
C SER A 437 -20.20 25.94 -8.48
N THR A 438 -19.00 26.12 -7.91
CA THR A 438 -17.72 26.13 -8.63
C THR A 438 -16.91 24.84 -8.41
N GLN A 439 -17.16 24.08 -7.36
CA GLN A 439 -16.37 22.89 -6.99
C GLN A 439 -17.26 21.65 -6.88
N ASN A 440 -16.89 20.56 -7.52
CA ASN A 440 -17.60 19.28 -7.46
C ASN A 440 -16.66 18.08 -7.25
N GLY A 441 -15.36 18.31 -7.27
CA GLY A 441 -14.36 17.26 -7.14
C GLY A 441 -12.94 17.78 -7.31
N ASN A 442 -12.01 16.87 -7.31
CA ASN A 442 -10.60 17.13 -7.63
C ASN A 442 -10.26 16.48 -8.97
N TYR A 443 -9.86 17.29 -9.91
CA TYR A 443 -9.31 16.86 -11.21
C TYR A 443 -7.80 16.88 -11.09
N TYR A 444 -7.15 15.79 -11.43
CA TYR A 444 -5.71 15.71 -11.32
C TYR A 444 -5.06 15.03 -12.53
N SER A 445 -3.82 15.40 -12.75
CA SER A 445 -2.90 14.78 -13.71
C SER A 445 -1.58 14.54 -13.01
N GLN A 446 -1.03 13.34 -13.18
CA GLN A 446 0.20 12.93 -12.53
C GLN A 446 1.17 12.33 -13.55
N LEU A 447 2.46 12.64 -13.42
CA LEU A 447 3.54 12.00 -14.17
C LEU A 447 4.56 11.46 -13.17
N GLN A 448 4.77 10.15 -13.16
CA GLN A 448 5.70 9.49 -12.25
C GLN A 448 6.81 8.76 -12.99
N PHE A 449 8.02 8.93 -12.49
CA PHE A 449 9.19 8.13 -12.88
C PHE A 449 9.54 7.19 -11.72
N THR A 450 9.75 5.93 -12.05
CA THR A 450 10.16 4.89 -11.09
C THR A 450 11.47 4.29 -11.53
N ILE A 451 12.43 4.21 -10.61
CA ILE A 451 13.67 3.43 -10.76
C ILE A 451 13.89 2.60 -9.50
N GLN A 452 14.26 1.36 -9.67
CA GLN A 452 14.66 0.41 -8.63
C GLN A 452 15.95 -0.27 -9.06
N LEU A 453 16.97 -0.21 -8.20
CA LEU A 453 18.26 -0.87 -8.43
C LEU A 453 18.22 -2.32 -7.95
#